data_c0e27628381852338f9ce48288ea6806
#
_entry.id   c0e27628381852338f9ce48288ea6806
#
_cell.length_a   1.000
_cell.length_b   1.000
_cell.length_c   1.000
_cell.angle_alpha   90.00
_cell.angle_beta   90.00
_cell.angle_gamma   90.00
#
_symmetry.space_group_name_H-M   'P 1'
#
loop_
_entity.id
_entity.type
_entity.pdbx_description
1 polymer ?
#
loop_
_entity_poly.entity_id
_entity_poly.type
_entity_poly.pdbx_seq_one_letter_code
_entity_poly.pdbx_strand_id
1 'polypeptide(L)'
;MRHYGQGSPWQDFCVLVGTEPAIILALDKPDWVHHALISILQRRLQMISLLKGAPLDLIEVGGGSGSSTVIGPDLFREFCLPYDKIQNQALHDLGLRIVYHLCGGVMPMLDLVVQTGADGLETMTPPGMGGNCDLAEAAKRVGDKLF
;
A
#
# COMPACT_ATOMS: atom_id res chain seq x y z
N MET A 1 -10.45 -3.59 -19.26
CA MET A 1 -9.43 -3.69 -18.21
C MET A 1 -9.92 -4.66 -17.15
N ARG A 2 -9.13 -5.67 -16.83
CA ARG A 2 -9.44 -6.69 -15.82
C ARG A 2 -8.59 -6.38 -14.59
N HIS A 3 -9.26 -6.01 -13.53
CA HIS A 3 -8.67 -5.52 -12.30
C HIS A 3 -8.99 -6.47 -11.15
N TYR A 4 -8.05 -6.60 -10.21
CA TYR A 4 -8.23 -7.34 -8.97
C TYR A 4 -7.56 -6.58 -7.81
N GLY A 5 -8.30 -6.38 -6.72
CA GLY A 5 -7.80 -5.73 -5.51
C GLY A 5 -7.25 -6.75 -4.52
N GLN A 6 -6.04 -6.54 -4.06
CA GLN A 6 -5.38 -7.39 -3.07
C GLN A 6 -5.16 -6.72 -1.72
N GLY A 7 -5.08 -5.39 -1.65
CA GLY A 7 -4.65 -4.67 -0.46
C GLY A 7 -3.16 -4.87 -0.14
N SER A 8 -2.76 -4.65 1.10
CA SER A 8 -1.37 -4.77 1.59
C SER A 8 -1.30 -5.50 2.94
N PRO A 9 -0.13 -5.98 3.38
CA PRO A 9 0.02 -6.63 4.68
C PRO A 9 -0.45 -5.77 5.87
N TRP A 10 -0.13 -4.48 5.88
CA TRP A 10 -0.61 -3.56 6.92
C TRP A 10 -2.13 -3.38 6.90
N GLN A 11 -2.73 -3.25 5.71
CA GLN A 11 -4.18 -3.17 5.55
C GLN A 11 -4.87 -4.42 6.12
N ASP A 12 -4.36 -5.62 5.80
CA ASP A 12 -4.90 -6.88 6.35
C ASP A 12 -4.74 -6.96 7.86
N PHE A 13 -3.59 -6.54 8.39
CA PHE A 13 -3.37 -6.49 9.82
C PHE A 13 -4.41 -5.58 10.51
N CYS A 14 -4.64 -4.39 9.96
CA CYS A 14 -5.68 -3.48 10.46
C CYS A 14 -7.09 -4.06 10.37
N VAL A 15 -7.39 -4.83 9.32
CA VAL A 15 -8.69 -5.53 9.19
C VAL A 15 -8.84 -6.61 10.24
N LEU A 16 -7.78 -7.35 10.55
CA LEU A 16 -7.80 -8.46 11.50
C LEU A 16 -7.93 -8.01 12.95
N VAL A 17 -7.26 -6.94 13.36
CA VAL A 17 -7.19 -6.54 14.76
C VAL A 17 -7.96 -5.24 15.07
N GLY A 18 -8.36 -4.50 14.03
CA GLY A 18 -8.89 -3.14 14.13
C GLY A 18 -7.77 -2.10 13.91
N THR A 19 -8.10 -0.97 13.28
CA THR A 19 -7.08 0.05 12.92
C THR A 19 -6.46 0.71 14.15
N GLU A 20 -7.26 1.11 15.13
CA GLU A 20 -6.76 1.72 16.38
C GLU A 20 -5.88 0.74 17.17
N PRO A 21 -6.32 -0.50 17.47
CA PRO A 21 -5.43 -1.49 18.10
C PRO A 21 -4.17 -1.79 17.33
N ALA A 22 -4.21 -1.80 15.97
CA ALA A 22 -3.03 -2.00 15.15
C ALA A 22 -1.97 -0.92 15.37
N ILE A 23 -2.40 0.36 15.42
CA ILE A 23 -1.51 1.50 15.68
C ILE A 23 -0.91 1.41 17.10
N ILE A 24 -1.74 1.12 18.10
CA ILE A 24 -1.25 0.97 19.49
C ILE A 24 -0.23 -0.16 19.56
N LEU A 25 -0.50 -1.31 18.94
CA LEU A 25 0.43 -2.43 18.90
C LEU A 25 1.74 -2.09 18.18
N ALA A 26 1.67 -1.32 17.10
CA ALA A 26 2.86 -0.87 16.36
C ALA A 26 3.77 -0.01 17.23
N LEU A 27 3.20 0.83 18.11
CA LEU A 27 3.97 1.67 19.03
C LEU A 27 4.48 0.91 20.25
N ASP A 28 3.68 0.01 20.82
CA ASP A 28 3.98 -0.66 22.09
C ASP A 28 4.77 -1.97 21.90
N LYS A 29 4.57 -2.66 20.78
CA LYS A 29 5.12 -4.00 20.51
C LYS A 29 5.55 -4.14 19.04
N PRO A 30 6.46 -3.29 18.52
CA PRO A 30 6.83 -3.27 17.11
C PRO A 30 7.32 -4.63 16.60
N ASP A 31 8.17 -5.33 17.36
CA ASP A 31 8.68 -6.64 16.96
C ASP A 31 7.57 -7.67 16.75
N TRP A 32 6.56 -7.65 17.61
CA TRP A 32 5.41 -8.55 17.46
C TRP A 32 4.60 -8.22 16.19
N VAL A 33 4.41 -6.92 15.89
CA VAL A 33 3.73 -6.49 14.66
C VAL A 33 4.53 -6.90 13.43
N HIS A 34 5.86 -6.77 13.44
CA HIS A 34 6.71 -7.26 12.35
C HIS A 34 6.53 -8.77 12.11
N HIS A 35 6.48 -9.60 13.16
CA HIS A 35 6.22 -11.04 13.02
C HIS A 35 4.82 -11.32 12.40
N ALA A 36 3.80 -10.58 12.83
CA ALA A 36 2.45 -10.69 12.25
C ALA A 36 2.43 -10.31 10.76
N LEU A 37 3.07 -9.18 10.39
CA LEU A 37 3.16 -8.72 9.01
C LEU A 37 3.95 -9.69 8.11
N ILE A 38 5.02 -10.31 8.61
CA ILE A 38 5.76 -11.37 7.90
C ILE A 38 4.82 -12.55 7.62
N SER A 39 4.05 -12.98 8.61
CA SER A 39 3.10 -14.10 8.44
C SER A 39 2.01 -13.80 7.41
N ILE A 40 1.47 -12.57 7.44
CA ILE A 40 0.50 -12.10 6.46
C ILE A 40 1.13 -12.05 5.06
N LEU A 41 2.33 -11.48 4.92
CA LEU A 41 3.04 -11.40 3.66
C LEU A 41 3.31 -12.78 3.07
N GLN A 42 3.77 -13.74 3.86
CA GLN A 42 4.01 -15.12 3.40
C GLN A 42 2.74 -15.73 2.79
N ARG A 43 1.59 -15.55 3.44
CA ARG A 43 0.30 -16.01 2.91
C ARG A 43 -0.06 -15.27 1.60
N ARG A 44 0.18 -13.96 1.53
CA ARG A 44 -0.06 -13.19 0.30
C ARG A 44 0.81 -13.66 -0.86
N LEU A 45 2.09 -13.93 -0.62
CA LEU A 45 2.99 -14.45 -1.64
C LEU A 45 2.52 -15.80 -2.19
N GLN A 46 1.98 -16.67 -1.33
CA GLN A 46 1.34 -17.92 -1.78
C GLN A 46 0.13 -17.64 -2.68
N MET A 47 -0.74 -16.69 -2.29
CA MET A 47 -1.90 -16.31 -3.12
C MET A 47 -1.47 -15.66 -4.44
N ILE A 48 -0.46 -14.79 -4.43
CA ILE A 48 0.10 -14.17 -5.64
C ILE A 48 0.59 -15.25 -6.62
N SER A 49 1.24 -16.30 -6.14
CA SER A 49 1.73 -17.38 -7.01
C SER A 49 0.60 -18.07 -7.81
N LEU A 50 -0.63 -18.06 -7.30
CA LEU A 50 -1.81 -18.60 -7.97
C LEU A 50 -2.33 -17.71 -9.11
N LEU A 51 -1.89 -16.44 -9.17
CA LEU A 51 -2.26 -15.50 -10.23
C LEU A 51 -1.46 -15.73 -11.53
N LYS A 52 -0.49 -16.63 -11.53
CA LYS A 52 0.32 -16.92 -12.71
C LYS A 52 -0.57 -17.34 -13.90
N GLY A 53 -0.48 -16.57 -14.98
CA GLY A 53 -1.29 -16.80 -16.19
C GLY A 53 -2.75 -16.32 -16.08
N ALA A 54 -3.15 -15.73 -14.96
CA ALA A 54 -4.45 -15.09 -14.85
C ALA A 54 -4.57 -13.92 -15.85
N PRO A 55 -5.70 -13.77 -16.54
CA PRO A 55 -5.87 -12.73 -17.54
C PRO A 55 -6.18 -11.36 -16.89
N LEU A 56 -5.25 -10.87 -16.06
CA LEU A 56 -5.34 -9.61 -15.35
C LEU A 56 -4.50 -8.55 -16.05
N ASP A 57 -4.99 -7.32 -16.10
CA ASP A 57 -4.30 -6.16 -16.68
C ASP A 57 -3.68 -5.29 -15.58
N LEU A 58 -4.28 -5.30 -14.39
CA LEU A 58 -3.91 -4.44 -13.26
C LEU A 58 -4.23 -5.11 -11.92
N ILE A 59 -3.34 -4.93 -10.95
CA ILE A 59 -3.58 -5.30 -9.54
C ILE A 59 -3.60 -4.03 -8.70
N GLU A 60 -4.62 -3.89 -7.86
CA GLU A 60 -4.67 -2.86 -6.82
C GLU A 60 -4.06 -3.41 -5.53
N VAL A 61 -3.16 -2.65 -4.93
CA VAL A 61 -2.52 -2.94 -3.63
C VAL A 61 -2.67 -1.75 -2.69
N GLY A 62 -2.12 -1.82 -1.50
CA GLY A 62 -2.19 -0.73 -0.53
C GLY A 62 -3.46 -0.79 0.33
N GLY A 63 -4.01 0.36 0.65
CA GLY A 63 -5.23 0.53 1.44
C GLY A 63 -5.23 1.79 2.30
N GLY A 64 -6.41 2.29 2.63
CA GLY A 64 -6.60 3.53 3.38
C GLY A 64 -5.94 3.56 4.75
N SER A 65 -5.72 2.40 5.38
CA SER A 65 -5.01 2.29 6.67
C SER A 65 -3.56 2.76 6.62
N GLY A 66 -2.96 2.86 5.42
CA GLY A 66 -1.62 3.40 5.20
C GLY A 66 -1.58 4.90 4.96
N SER A 67 -2.71 5.60 4.82
CA SER A 67 -2.74 7.03 4.51
C SER A 67 -2.29 7.92 5.67
N SER A 68 -1.84 9.14 5.38
CA SER A 68 -1.41 10.08 6.41
C SER A 68 -2.56 10.63 7.27
N THR A 69 -3.81 10.31 6.97
CA THR A 69 -4.95 10.54 7.87
C THR A 69 -5.08 9.48 8.95
N VAL A 70 -4.40 8.35 8.82
CA VAL A 70 -4.45 7.21 9.75
C VAL A 70 -3.10 6.99 10.43
N ILE A 71 -2.01 6.89 9.64
CA ILE A 71 -0.65 6.75 10.15
C ILE A 71 0.27 7.80 9.52
N GLY A 72 1.31 8.20 10.23
CA GLY A 72 2.32 9.12 9.69
C GLY A 72 3.33 8.41 8.76
N PRO A 73 4.14 9.20 8.02
CA PRO A 73 5.19 8.66 7.15
C PRO A 73 6.17 7.71 7.85
N ASP A 74 6.44 7.90 9.13
CA ASP A 74 7.39 7.06 9.87
C ASP A 74 6.83 5.65 10.10
N LEU A 75 5.57 5.53 10.54
CA LEU A 75 4.91 4.22 10.66
C LEU A 75 4.73 3.57 9.28
N PHE A 76 4.44 4.32 8.23
CA PHE A 76 4.39 3.77 6.89
C PHE A 76 5.76 3.22 6.46
N ARG A 77 6.83 3.95 6.70
CA ARG A 77 8.19 3.52 6.38
C ARG A 77 8.58 2.23 7.10
N GLU A 78 8.14 2.08 8.34
CA GLU A 78 8.46 0.92 9.17
C GLU A 78 7.55 -0.29 8.90
N PHE A 79 6.22 -0.08 8.86
CA PHE A 79 5.25 -1.19 8.85
C PHE A 79 4.55 -1.44 7.50
N CYS A 80 4.67 -0.53 6.53
CA CYS A 80 4.10 -0.74 5.19
C CYS A 80 5.19 -0.99 4.15
N LEU A 81 6.10 -0.04 3.96
CA LEU A 81 7.05 -0.01 2.86
C LEU A 81 7.87 -1.30 2.68
N PRO A 82 8.46 -1.94 3.71
CA PRO A 82 9.28 -3.14 3.52
C PRO A 82 8.48 -4.32 2.96
N TYR A 83 7.26 -4.46 3.41
CA TYR A 83 6.38 -5.57 3.05
C TYR A 83 5.74 -5.36 1.68
N ASP A 84 5.33 -4.12 1.40
CA ASP A 84 4.73 -3.74 0.13
C ASP A 84 5.74 -3.88 -1.02
N LYS A 85 7.02 -3.54 -0.80
CA LYS A 85 8.09 -3.76 -1.78
C LYS A 85 8.21 -5.23 -2.18
N ILE A 86 8.20 -6.13 -1.21
CA ILE A 86 8.31 -7.57 -1.48
C ILE A 86 7.07 -8.07 -2.21
N GLN A 87 5.88 -7.66 -1.78
CA GLN A 87 4.63 -8.01 -2.43
C GLN A 87 4.58 -7.52 -3.87
N ASN A 88 4.93 -6.25 -4.10
CA ASN A 88 4.90 -5.63 -5.41
C ASN A 88 5.92 -6.27 -6.36
N GLN A 89 7.13 -6.58 -5.88
CA GLN A 89 8.10 -7.32 -6.67
C GLN A 89 7.57 -8.68 -7.11
N ALA A 90 6.90 -9.42 -6.22
CA ALA A 90 6.33 -10.71 -6.58
C ALA A 90 5.20 -10.61 -7.64
N LEU A 91 4.44 -9.51 -7.64
CA LEU A 91 3.44 -9.23 -8.68
C LEU A 91 4.11 -8.86 -10.02
N HIS A 92 5.15 -8.03 -9.98
CA HIS A 92 5.94 -7.69 -11.17
C HIS A 92 6.62 -8.91 -11.80
N ASP A 93 7.10 -9.86 -11.00
CA ASP A 93 7.69 -11.11 -11.48
C ASP A 93 6.69 -11.97 -12.29
N LEU A 94 5.39 -11.73 -12.12
CA LEU A 94 4.32 -12.31 -12.93
C LEU A 94 3.93 -11.46 -14.15
N GLY A 95 4.60 -10.31 -14.36
CA GLY A 95 4.32 -9.37 -15.45
C GLY A 95 3.07 -8.50 -15.22
N LEU A 96 2.58 -8.40 -13.99
CA LEU A 96 1.40 -7.62 -13.64
C LEU A 96 1.78 -6.16 -13.32
N ARG A 97 0.93 -5.23 -13.75
CA ARG A 97 1.02 -3.82 -13.35
C ARG A 97 0.30 -3.57 -12.04
N ILE A 98 0.80 -2.62 -11.27
CA ILE A 98 0.36 -2.35 -9.90
C ILE A 98 -0.09 -0.90 -9.77
N VAL A 99 -1.30 -0.70 -9.28
CA VAL A 99 -1.77 0.60 -8.80
C VAL A 99 -1.90 0.56 -7.28
N TYR A 100 -1.35 1.57 -6.62
CA TYR A 100 -1.40 1.69 -5.17
C TYR A 100 -2.65 2.47 -4.75
N HIS A 101 -3.50 1.87 -3.93
CA HIS A 101 -4.65 2.52 -3.31
C HIS A 101 -4.23 3.23 -2.03
N LEU A 102 -4.45 4.54 -1.94
CA LEU A 102 -4.17 5.30 -0.73
C LEU A 102 -5.20 6.43 -0.54
N CYS A 103 -6.41 6.07 -0.11
CA CYS A 103 -7.46 7.07 0.15
C CYS A 103 -7.18 7.86 1.43
N GLY A 104 -7.50 9.16 1.42
CA GLY A 104 -7.22 10.09 2.52
C GLY A 104 -5.99 10.96 2.25
N GLY A 105 -5.14 11.15 3.26
CA GLY A 105 -3.96 11.99 3.14
C GLY A 105 -2.84 11.30 2.37
N VAL A 106 -2.44 11.84 1.22
CA VAL A 106 -1.46 11.23 0.32
C VAL A 106 -0.18 12.04 0.15
N MET A 107 -0.24 13.37 0.27
CA MET A 107 0.89 14.25 -0.07
C MET A 107 2.20 13.95 0.67
N PRO A 108 2.22 13.69 1.99
CA PRO A 108 3.46 13.30 2.67
C PRO A 108 3.92 11.88 2.36
N MET A 109 3.08 11.07 1.71
CA MET A 109 3.33 9.66 1.40
C MET A 109 3.86 9.41 -0.01
N LEU A 110 3.77 10.40 -0.93
CA LEU A 110 4.06 10.24 -2.37
C LEU A 110 5.40 9.53 -2.64
N ASP A 111 6.50 10.03 -2.03
CA ASP A 111 7.82 9.44 -2.24
C ASP A 111 7.96 8.04 -1.63
N LEU A 112 7.18 7.72 -0.60
CA LEU A 112 7.14 6.39 0.00
C LEU A 112 6.37 5.42 -0.90
N VAL A 113 5.28 5.87 -1.51
CA VAL A 113 4.54 5.06 -2.50
C VAL A 113 5.41 4.74 -3.71
N VAL A 114 6.15 5.70 -4.24
CA VAL A 114 7.16 5.44 -5.30
C VAL A 114 8.13 4.34 -4.87
N GLN A 115 8.61 4.39 -3.63
CA GLN A 115 9.56 3.41 -3.10
C GLN A 115 8.95 2.00 -2.92
N THR A 116 7.63 1.85 -2.89
CA THR A 116 7.00 0.52 -2.87
C THR A 116 7.18 -0.24 -4.18
N GLY A 117 7.54 0.46 -5.26
CA GLY A 117 7.64 -0.10 -6.60
C GLY A 117 6.30 -0.19 -7.33
N ALA A 118 5.24 0.48 -6.87
CA ALA A 118 3.99 0.56 -7.62
C ALA A 118 4.18 1.34 -8.93
N ASP A 119 3.42 0.99 -9.97
CA ASP A 119 3.45 1.66 -11.28
C ASP A 119 2.54 2.89 -11.32
N GLY A 120 1.51 2.91 -10.48
CA GLY A 120 0.54 4.01 -10.41
C GLY A 120 0.00 4.23 -9.01
N LEU A 121 -0.67 5.36 -8.83
CA LEU A 121 -1.34 5.74 -7.59
C LEU A 121 -2.77 6.17 -7.88
N GLU A 122 -3.70 5.62 -7.15
CA GLU A 122 -5.11 5.96 -7.27
C GLU A 122 -5.68 6.58 -6.00
N THR A 123 -6.89 7.07 -6.08
CA THR A 123 -7.63 7.69 -4.96
C THR A 123 -6.90 8.91 -4.40
N MET A 124 -6.48 9.80 -5.30
CA MET A 124 -5.82 11.06 -5.00
C MET A 124 -6.81 12.05 -4.36
N THR A 125 -7.23 11.77 -3.12
CA THR A 125 -8.34 12.44 -2.43
C THR A 125 -8.04 13.91 -2.15
N PRO A 126 -8.81 14.86 -2.72
CA PRO A 126 -8.61 16.28 -2.48
C PRO A 126 -9.12 16.73 -1.10
N PRO A 127 -8.76 17.94 -0.62
CA PRO A 127 -9.18 18.44 0.69
C PRO A 127 -10.70 18.47 0.89
N GLY A 128 -11.48 18.78 -0.13
CA GLY A 128 -12.94 18.79 -0.07
C GLY A 128 -13.60 17.41 0.16
N MET A 129 -12.83 16.34 0.04
CA MET A 129 -13.26 14.96 0.27
C MET A 129 -12.53 14.29 1.44
N GLY A 130 -11.90 15.07 2.33
CA GLY A 130 -11.21 14.59 3.52
C GLY A 130 -9.78 14.12 3.31
N GLY A 131 -9.21 14.34 2.13
CA GLY A 131 -7.79 14.11 1.84
C GLY A 131 -6.95 15.39 1.93
N ASN A 132 -5.80 15.37 1.29
CA ASN A 132 -4.90 16.52 1.19
C ASN A 132 -4.22 16.64 -0.18
N CYS A 133 -4.71 15.90 -1.18
CA CYS A 133 -4.06 15.90 -2.49
C CYS A 133 -4.18 17.25 -3.21
N ASP A 134 -3.02 17.81 -3.56
CA ASP A 134 -2.87 18.77 -4.64
C ASP A 134 -2.37 18.01 -5.86
N LEU A 135 -3.25 17.80 -6.82
CA LEU A 135 -2.95 16.97 -7.98
C LEU A 135 -1.85 17.55 -8.88
N ALA A 136 -1.78 18.89 -8.99
CA ALA A 136 -0.74 19.55 -9.80
C ALA A 136 0.64 19.38 -9.14
N GLU A 137 0.74 19.55 -7.83
CA GLU A 137 1.97 19.33 -7.08
C GLU A 137 2.37 17.85 -7.05
N ALA A 138 1.41 16.94 -6.88
CA ALA A 138 1.66 15.51 -6.94
C ALA A 138 2.22 15.08 -8.31
N ALA A 139 1.59 15.52 -9.41
CA ALA A 139 2.07 15.26 -10.75
C ALA A 139 3.50 15.79 -10.99
N LYS A 140 3.82 16.96 -10.45
CA LYS A 140 5.17 17.53 -10.54
C LYS A 140 6.21 16.73 -9.76
N ARG A 141 5.83 16.17 -8.60
CA ARG A 141 6.77 15.43 -7.73
C ARG A 141 7.01 13.99 -8.20
N VAL A 142 5.99 13.30 -8.67
CA VAL A 142 6.03 11.86 -8.92
C VAL A 142 5.42 11.43 -10.25
N GLY A 143 4.92 12.35 -11.08
CA GLY A 143 4.23 12.02 -12.33
C GLY A 143 5.13 11.42 -13.43
N ASP A 144 6.44 11.46 -13.26
CA ASP A 144 7.42 10.74 -14.07
C ASP A 144 7.68 9.31 -13.59
N LYS A 145 7.18 8.93 -12.44
CA LYS A 145 7.41 7.64 -11.75
C LYS A 145 6.14 6.84 -11.55
N LEU A 146 5.00 7.51 -11.42
CA LEU A 146 3.68 6.91 -11.22
C LEU A 146 2.71 7.44 -12.27
N PHE A 147 1.87 6.57 -12.85
CA PHE A 147 0.76 7.00 -13.70
C PHE A 147 -0.51 7.25 -12.91
#